data_1a27cf861002dd0125236a5bb0f6a6d8
#
_entry.id   1a27cf861002dd0125236a5bb0f6a6d8
#
_cell.length_a   1.000
_cell.length_b   1.000
_cell.length_c   1.000
_cell.angle_alpha   90.00
_cell.angle_beta   90.00
_cell.angle_gamma   90.00
#
_symmetry.space_group_name_H-M   'P 1'
#
loop_
_entity.id
_entity.type
_entity.pdbx_description
1 polymer ?
#
loop_
_entity_poly.entity_id
_entity_poly.type
_entity_poly.pdbx_seq_one_letter_code
_entity_poly.pdbx_strand_id
1 'polypeptide(L)'
;LKGVVARQARTQVGKRALQKHYPAPYAILDMWARYDGNALAVPANKPTSLDAIVASPTTRNLVRVFFMQERLKGFGKEADFQARHVHVIGAGTMGGDIAAWCAGRGMTVTLQDQAIEQIAPAIRRAAKVFDRKCRGDKLKSRMMLERIVPDVDGRGARQADVVIEAIFENLEAKHKLLMALEPMVKPDAVLATNTSSLRIEDIGAVLNNPARLVGIHFFNPVAKMPLVEVVGAANTDPVMSRRAAAFVKQIDKLPLPVASHPGFLVNAVLGPYMLEAIRCVDEGFAPETIDRALTDFGMPMGPVELVDLVGLDVAVAAGTGDEGGHVAHLQ
;
A
#
# COMPACT_ATOMS: atom_id res chain seq x y z
N LEU A 1 -43.56 1.73 -2.94
CA LEU A 1 -42.40 0.98 -3.43
C LEU A 1 -41.08 1.76 -3.21
N LYS A 2 -40.98 3.06 -3.66
CA LYS A 2 -39.79 3.90 -3.50
C LYS A 2 -39.28 3.98 -2.05
N GLY A 3 -40.18 4.17 -1.06
CA GLY A 3 -39.79 4.27 0.37
C GLY A 3 -39.15 2.97 0.93
N VAL A 4 -39.64 1.81 0.50
CA VAL A 4 -39.10 0.51 0.92
C VAL A 4 -37.69 0.31 0.34
N VAL A 5 -37.52 0.60 -0.96
CA VAL A 5 -36.23 0.52 -1.64
C VAL A 5 -35.23 1.49 -1.03
N ALA A 6 -35.64 2.73 -0.73
CA ALA A 6 -34.76 3.73 -0.08
C ALA A 6 -34.32 3.28 1.31
N ARG A 7 -35.20 2.66 2.10
CA ARG A 7 -34.83 2.11 3.45
C ARG A 7 -33.80 0.99 3.31
N GLN A 8 -34.03 0.05 2.39
CA GLN A 8 -33.09 -1.04 2.15
C GLN A 8 -31.73 -0.53 1.65
N ALA A 9 -31.73 0.43 0.72
CA ALA A 9 -30.52 1.08 0.23
C ALA A 9 -29.77 1.81 1.36
N ARG A 10 -30.46 2.53 2.26
CA ARG A 10 -29.81 3.17 3.43
C ARG A 10 -29.12 2.15 4.32
N THR A 11 -29.76 1.00 4.56
CA THR A 11 -29.13 -0.08 5.35
C THR A 11 -27.86 -0.61 4.68
N GLN A 12 -27.86 -0.78 3.36
CA GLN A 12 -26.67 -1.23 2.62
C GLN A 12 -25.56 -0.18 2.59
N VAL A 13 -25.92 1.09 2.41
CA VAL A 13 -24.96 2.22 2.46
C VAL A 13 -24.36 2.31 3.87
N GLY A 14 -25.17 2.17 4.92
CA GLY A 14 -24.71 2.25 6.31
C GLY A 14 -23.65 1.23 6.69
N LYS A 15 -23.62 0.08 6.01
CA LYS A 15 -22.57 -0.94 6.20
C LYS A 15 -21.18 -0.51 5.67
N ARG A 16 -21.13 0.50 4.81
CA ARG A 16 -19.89 0.93 4.13
C ARG A 16 -19.51 2.39 4.40
N ALA A 17 -20.50 3.22 4.68
CA ALA A 17 -20.33 4.66 4.83
C ALA A 17 -21.31 5.16 5.89
N LEU A 18 -20.80 5.42 7.09
CA LEU A 18 -21.64 5.98 8.18
C LEU A 18 -22.10 7.39 7.79
N GLN A 19 -23.39 7.69 8.03
CA GLN A 19 -24.00 8.97 7.63
C GLN A 19 -23.29 10.17 8.24
N LYS A 20 -22.79 10.06 9.49
CA LYS A 20 -22.07 11.13 10.19
C LYS A 20 -20.76 11.52 9.49
N HIS A 21 -20.11 10.56 8.78
CA HIS A 21 -18.86 10.79 8.07
C HIS A 21 -19.07 11.03 6.56
N TYR A 22 -20.10 10.40 5.98
CA TYR A 22 -20.38 10.46 4.54
C TYR A 22 -21.85 10.80 4.27
N PRO A 23 -22.27 12.06 4.42
CA PRO A 23 -23.69 12.44 4.29
C PRO A 23 -24.22 12.38 2.85
N ALA A 24 -23.37 12.57 1.84
CA ALA A 24 -23.80 12.69 0.44
C ALA A 24 -24.57 11.46 -0.11
N PRO A 25 -24.15 10.20 0.11
CA PRO A 25 -24.96 9.05 -0.34
C PRO A 25 -26.39 9.04 0.23
N TYR A 26 -26.56 9.51 1.45
CA TYR A 26 -27.87 9.59 2.10
C TYR A 26 -28.71 10.75 1.57
N ALA A 27 -28.08 11.85 1.20
CA ALA A 27 -28.74 12.96 0.52
C ALA A 27 -29.26 12.52 -0.87
N ILE A 28 -28.46 11.76 -1.63
CA ILE A 28 -28.89 11.19 -2.92
C ILE A 28 -30.11 10.29 -2.74
N LEU A 29 -30.12 9.42 -1.73
CA LEU A 29 -31.27 8.56 -1.44
C LEU A 29 -32.52 9.35 -1.04
N ASP A 30 -32.36 10.43 -0.27
CA ASP A 30 -33.45 11.32 0.12
C ASP A 30 -34.02 12.08 -1.08
N MET A 31 -33.15 12.64 -1.91
CA MET A 31 -33.56 13.30 -3.17
C MET A 31 -34.32 12.35 -4.09
N TRP A 32 -33.81 11.13 -4.29
CA TRP A 32 -34.48 10.15 -5.13
C TRP A 32 -35.85 9.73 -4.58
N ALA A 33 -35.94 9.50 -3.28
CA ALA A 33 -37.15 8.99 -2.64
C ALA A 33 -38.26 10.03 -2.53
N ARG A 34 -37.93 11.31 -2.28
CA ARG A 34 -38.88 12.38 -1.90
C ARG A 34 -39.03 13.47 -2.93
N TYR A 35 -38.05 13.66 -3.79
CA TYR A 35 -37.98 14.78 -4.74
C TYR A 35 -37.73 14.31 -6.17
N ASP A 36 -38.04 13.05 -6.48
CA ASP A 36 -37.88 12.44 -7.80
C ASP A 36 -36.50 12.64 -8.46
N GLY A 37 -35.45 12.76 -7.63
CA GLY A 37 -34.08 13.00 -8.07
C GLY A 37 -33.73 14.46 -8.37
N ASN A 38 -34.67 15.38 -8.17
CA ASN A 38 -34.42 16.80 -8.37
C ASN A 38 -33.74 17.43 -7.13
N ALA A 39 -32.45 17.65 -7.22
CA ALA A 39 -31.64 18.25 -6.14
C ALA A 39 -32.08 19.67 -5.76
N LEU A 40 -32.56 20.45 -6.76
CA LEU A 40 -32.98 21.82 -6.55
C LEU A 40 -34.36 21.93 -5.86
N ALA A 41 -35.12 20.85 -5.82
CA ALA A 41 -36.38 20.80 -5.10
C ALA A 41 -36.22 20.56 -3.59
N VAL A 42 -35.01 20.19 -3.13
CA VAL A 42 -34.73 20.00 -1.72
C VAL A 42 -34.59 21.36 -1.04
N PRO A 43 -35.40 21.67 0.00
CA PRO A 43 -35.29 22.95 0.68
C PRO A 43 -33.89 23.21 1.25
N ALA A 44 -33.37 24.42 1.07
CA ALA A 44 -31.98 24.80 1.42
C ALA A 44 -31.64 24.58 2.91
N ASN A 45 -32.64 24.66 3.79
CA ASN A 45 -32.48 24.40 5.22
C ASN A 45 -32.38 22.93 5.62
N LYS A 46 -32.50 22.00 4.65
CA LYS A 46 -32.34 20.56 4.91
C LYS A 46 -30.85 20.18 4.90
N PRO A 47 -30.41 19.33 5.85
CA PRO A 47 -29.04 18.78 5.83
C PRO A 47 -28.68 17.97 4.57
N THR A 48 -29.72 17.54 3.86
CA THR A 48 -29.62 16.78 2.58
C THR A 48 -29.74 17.66 1.35
N SER A 49 -29.84 18.98 1.50
CA SER A 49 -29.83 19.93 0.38
C SER A 49 -28.45 19.96 -0.31
N LEU A 50 -28.43 20.32 -1.58
CA LEU A 50 -27.18 20.48 -2.34
C LEU A 50 -26.25 21.50 -1.66
N ASP A 51 -26.80 22.63 -1.23
CA ASP A 51 -26.03 23.69 -0.56
C ASP A 51 -25.41 23.21 0.76
N ALA A 52 -26.17 22.50 1.59
CA ALA A 52 -25.67 21.97 2.85
C ALA A 52 -24.55 20.92 2.64
N ILE A 53 -24.70 20.04 1.65
CA ILE A 53 -23.69 19.03 1.32
C ILE A 53 -22.43 19.67 0.76
N VAL A 54 -22.54 20.61 -0.18
CA VAL A 54 -21.39 21.30 -0.80
C VAL A 54 -20.65 22.14 0.23
N ALA A 55 -21.34 22.85 1.11
CA ALA A 55 -20.74 23.66 2.17
C ALA A 55 -20.12 22.84 3.32
N SER A 56 -20.39 21.52 3.39
CA SER A 56 -19.96 20.69 4.50
C SER A 56 -18.43 20.56 4.59
N PRO A 57 -17.86 20.44 5.81
CA PRO A 57 -16.44 20.12 6.00
C PRO A 57 -16.04 18.80 5.30
N THR A 58 -16.92 17.81 5.31
CA THR A 58 -16.70 16.52 4.63
C THR A 58 -16.45 16.71 3.14
N THR A 59 -17.28 17.49 2.43
CA THR A 59 -17.08 17.76 1.00
C THR A 59 -15.74 18.44 0.75
N ARG A 60 -15.41 19.48 1.51
CA ARG A 60 -14.11 20.18 1.39
C ARG A 60 -12.93 19.23 1.59
N ASN A 61 -12.99 18.36 2.59
CA ASN A 61 -11.92 17.39 2.89
C ASN A 61 -11.82 16.33 1.80
N LEU A 62 -12.93 15.81 1.28
CA LEU A 62 -12.93 14.83 0.18
C LEU A 62 -12.38 15.43 -1.12
N VAL A 63 -12.74 16.67 -1.44
CA VAL A 63 -12.18 17.40 -2.59
C VAL A 63 -10.67 17.58 -2.42
N ARG A 64 -10.21 17.94 -1.22
CA ARG A 64 -8.77 18.04 -0.92
C ARG A 64 -8.06 16.69 -1.12
N VAL A 65 -8.61 15.59 -0.60
CA VAL A 65 -8.05 14.24 -0.78
C VAL A 65 -8.00 13.86 -2.26
N PHE A 66 -9.04 14.19 -3.03
CA PHE A 66 -9.04 13.96 -4.47
C PHE A 66 -7.86 14.66 -5.16
N PHE A 67 -7.64 15.95 -4.90
CA PHE A 67 -6.51 16.68 -5.50
C PHE A 67 -5.15 16.16 -5.00
N MET A 68 -5.04 15.72 -3.76
CA MET A 68 -3.83 15.07 -3.26
C MET A 68 -3.53 13.77 -4.02
N GLN A 69 -4.53 12.94 -4.29
CA GLN A 69 -4.38 11.72 -5.09
C GLN A 69 -3.99 12.03 -6.55
N GLU A 70 -4.59 13.06 -7.15
CA GLU A 70 -4.20 13.50 -8.51
C GLU A 70 -2.75 14.01 -8.55
N ARG A 71 -2.29 14.69 -7.49
CA ARG A 71 -0.88 15.08 -7.35
C ARG A 71 0.04 13.86 -7.29
N LEU A 72 -0.31 12.84 -6.50
CA LEU A 72 0.48 11.59 -6.43
C LEU A 72 0.58 10.91 -7.80
N LYS A 73 -0.53 10.84 -8.54
CA LYS A 73 -0.52 10.32 -9.93
C LYS A 73 0.39 11.15 -10.85
N GLY A 74 0.59 12.43 -10.54
CA GLY A 74 1.47 13.34 -11.26
C GLY A 74 2.92 12.86 -11.23
N PHE A 75 3.45 12.46 -10.09
CA PHE A 75 4.82 12.01 -9.93
C PHE A 75 5.19 10.84 -10.87
N GLY A 76 4.25 9.94 -11.14
CA GLY A 76 4.46 8.83 -12.08
C GLY A 76 4.40 9.23 -13.56
N LYS A 77 4.21 10.51 -13.92
CA LYS A 77 4.20 11.01 -15.31
C LYS A 77 5.53 11.67 -15.70
N GLU A 78 6.42 11.86 -14.76
CA GLU A 78 7.65 12.65 -14.96
C GLU A 78 8.76 11.90 -15.69
N ALA A 79 8.62 10.57 -15.89
CA ALA A 79 9.59 9.76 -16.61
C ALA A 79 8.94 9.05 -17.79
N ASP A 80 9.63 9.03 -18.91
CA ASP A 80 9.34 8.12 -20.02
C ASP A 80 9.95 6.75 -19.70
N PHE A 81 9.22 5.99 -18.87
CA PHE A 81 9.62 4.66 -18.41
C PHE A 81 8.43 3.72 -18.39
N GLN A 82 8.60 2.56 -19.00
CA GLN A 82 7.63 1.49 -19.03
C GLN A 82 8.29 0.15 -18.76
N ALA A 83 7.99 -0.43 -17.60
CA ALA A 83 8.45 -1.77 -17.26
C ALA A 83 7.61 -2.83 -17.99
N ARG A 84 8.28 -3.83 -18.55
CA ARG A 84 7.65 -5.04 -19.13
C ARG A 84 7.96 -6.28 -18.33
N HIS A 85 9.14 -6.32 -17.73
CA HIS A 85 9.63 -7.43 -16.92
C HIS A 85 10.05 -6.94 -15.53
N VAL A 86 9.48 -7.57 -14.52
CA VAL A 86 9.80 -7.33 -13.10
C VAL A 86 10.44 -8.58 -12.53
N HIS A 87 11.57 -8.44 -11.85
CA HIS A 87 12.20 -9.51 -11.10
C HIS A 87 11.99 -9.27 -9.61
N VAL A 88 11.34 -10.20 -8.93
CA VAL A 88 11.06 -10.10 -7.49
C VAL A 88 11.86 -11.16 -6.75
N ILE A 89 12.62 -10.75 -5.75
CA ILE A 89 13.49 -11.62 -4.94
C ILE A 89 12.91 -11.72 -3.53
N GLY A 90 12.61 -12.95 -3.11
CA GLY A 90 11.85 -13.28 -1.91
C GLY A 90 10.41 -13.61 -2.25
N ALA A 91 10.02 -14.89 -2.12
CA ALA A 91 8.67 -15.39 -2.41
C ALA A 91 7.78 -15.46 -1.16
N GLY A 92 8.15 -14.74 -0.10
CA GLY A 92 7.33 -14.58 1.10
C GLY A 92 5.99 -13.91 0.82
N THR A 93 5.33 -13.43 1.88
CA THR A 93 4.02 -12.76 1.73
C THR A 93 4.13 -11.53 0.85
N MET A 94 5.06 -10.61 1.15
CA MET A 94 5.17 -9.36 0.40
C MET A 94 5.64 -9.60 -1.03
N GLY A 95 6.77 -10.29 -1.25
CA GLY A 95 7.29 -10.49 -2.60
C GLY A 95 6.34 -11.32 -3.48
N GLY A 96 5.71 -12.36 -2.94
CA GLY A 96 4.68 -13.11 -3.65
C GLY A 96 3.46 -12.26 -4.05
N ASP A 97 2.99 -11.38 -3.18
CA ASP A 97 1.87 -10.49 -3.45
C ASP A 97 2.24 -9.37 -4.45
N ILE A 98 3.47 -8.83 -4.37
CA ILE A 98 4.01 -7.88 -5.36
C ILE A 98 4.08 -8.55 -6.73
N ALA A 99 4.64 -9.77 -6.81
CA ALA A 99 4.72 -10.54 -8.04
C ALA A 99 3.33 -10.77 -8.66
N ALA A 100 2.36 -11.22 -7.85
CA ALA A 100 0.98 -11.41 -8.29
C ALA A 100 0.34 -10.10 -8.77
N TRP A 101 0.59 -8.99 -8.08
CA TRP A 101 0.05 -7.70 -8.47
C TRP A 101 0.58 -7.24 -9.82
N CYS A 102 1.89 -7.32 -10.05
CA CYS A 102 2.53 -6.94 -11.31
C CYS A 102 2.07 -7.84 -12.47
N ALA A 103 2.02 -9.17 -12.27
CA ALA A 103 1.50 -10.10 -13.28
C ALA A 103 0.05 -9.82 -13.63
N GLY A 104 -0.77 -9.50 -12.63
CA GLY A 104 -2.17 -9.08 -12.80
C GLY A 104 -2.36 -7.76 -13.56
N ARG A 105 -1.29 -6.97 -13.74
CA ARG A 105 -1.22 -5.74 -14.56
C ARG A 105 -0.57 -5.98 -15.93
N GLY A 106 -0.28 -7.23 -16.28
CA GLY A 106 0.17 -7.63 -17.62
C GLY A 106 1.68 -7.74 -17.79
N MET A 107 2.46 -7.56 -16.72
CA MET A 107 3.92 -7.68 -16.75
C MET A 107 4.35 -9.14 -16.69
N THR A 108 5.45 -9.48 -17.32
CA THR A 108 6.19 -10.71 -17.03
C THR A 108 6.89 -10.55 -15.69
N VAL A 109 6.80 -11.56 -14.83
CA VAL A 109 7.41 -11.53 -13.50
C VAL A 109 8.24 -12.78 -13.29
N THR A 110 9.53 -12.64 -13.02
CA THR A 110 10.35 -13.73 -12.51
C THR A 110 10.38 -13.62 -10.99
N LEU A 111 9.97 -14.70 -10.31
CA LEU A 111 9.91 -14.76 -8.85
C LEU A 111 11.00 -15.67 -8.34
N GLN A 112 11.96 -15.09 -7.64
CA GLN A 112 13.13 -15.78 -7.10
C GLN A 112 12.98 -16.05 -5.61
N ASP A 113 13.38 -17.24 -5.21
CA ASP A 113 13.71 -17.61 -3.83
C ASP A 113 14.77 -18.73 -3.86
N GLN A 114 15.25 -19.16 -2.67
CA GLN A 114 16.33 -20.13 -2.55
C GLN A 114 15.95 -21.52 -3.09
N ALA A 115 14.66 -21.88 -3.05
CA ALA A 115 14.16 -23.16 -3.51
C ALA A 115 12.74 -23.02 -4.08
N ILE A 116 12.36 -23.94 -4.95
CA ILE A 116 11.03 -23.96 -5.59
C ILE A 116 9.91 -24.16 -4.55
N GLU A 117 10.20 -24.84 -3.45
CA GLU A 117 9.28 -25.08 -2.34
C GLU A 117 8.87 -23.79 -1.64
N GLN A 118 9.72 -22.75 -1.66
CA GLN A 118 9.44 -21.42 -1.13
C GLN A 118 8.63 -20.59 -2.13
N ILE A 119 8.83 -20.78 -3.42
CA ILE A 119 8.11 -20.06 -4.49
C ILE A 119 6.68 -20.61 -4.67
N ALA A 120 6.50 -21.93 -4.57
CA ALA A 120 5.23 -22.59 -4.85
C ALA A 120 4.04 -22.09 -4.01
N PRO A 121 4.18 -21.76 -2.70
CA PRO A 121 3.10 -21.15 -1.92
C PRO A 121 2.65 -19.80 -2.46
N ALA A 122 3.58 -18.96 -2.92
CA ALA A 122 3.27 -17.64 -3.50
C ALA A 122 2.45 -17.80 -4.80
N ILE A 123 2.84 -18.73 -5.67
CA ILE A 123 2.10 -19.03 -6.90
C ILE A 123 0.69 -19.55 -6.59
N ARG A 124 0.54 -20.42 -5.57
CA ARG A 124 -0.79 -20.88 -5.13
C ARG A 124 -1.66 -19.74 -4.60
N ARG A 125 -1.09 -18.78 -3.86
CA ARG A 125 -1.83 -17.59 -3.42
C ARG A 125 -2.24 -16.73 -4.62
N ALA A 126 -1.32 -16.48 -5.57
CA ALA A 126 -1.60 -15.73 -6.79
C ALA A 126 -2.75 -16.36 -7.61
N ALA A 127 -2.76 -17.69 -7.79
CA ALA A 127 -3.83 -18.40 -8.48
C ALA A 127 -5.20 -18.13 -7.85
N LYS A 128 -5.31 -18.21 -6.51
CA LYS A 128 -6.56 -17.91 -5.78
C LYS A 128 -7.01 -16.44 -5.96
N VAL A 129 -6.06 -15.50 -6.02
CA VAL A 129 -6.35 -14.08 -6.26
C VAL A 129 -6.88 -13.86 -7.66
N PHE A 130 -6.24 -14.47 -8.67
CA PHE A 130 -6.64 -14.34 -10.07
C PHE A 130 -8.00 -15.00 -10.36
N ASP A 131 -8.26 -16.17 -9.80
CA ASP A 131 -9.57 -16.83 -9.92
C ASP A 131 -10.71 -15.94 -9.41
N ARG A 132 -10.52 -15.32 -8.25
CA ARG A 132 -11.51 -14.37 -7.70
C ARG A 132 -11.65 -13.12 -8.57
N LYS A 133 -10.53 -12.56 -9.03
CA LYS A 133 -10.52 -11.34 -9.87
C LYS A 133 -11.20 -11.57 -11.22
N CYS A 134 -10.98 -12.74 -11.81
CA CYS A 134 -11.54 -13.11 -13.12
C CYS A 134 -12.98 -13.66 -13.04
N ARG A 135 -13.59 -13.72 -11.85
CA ARG A 135 -15.00 -14.12 -11.65
C ARG A 135 -15.34 -15.48 -12.31
N GLY A 136 -14.42 -16.44 -12.26
CA GLY A 136 -14.61 -17.77 -12.83
C GLY A 136 -14.13 -17.95 -14.27
N ASP A 137 -13.65 -16.91 -14.94
CA ASP A 137 -12.98 -17.04 -16.24
C ASP A 137 -11.60 -17.69 -16.04
N LYS A 138 -11.58 -19.03 -16.21
CA LYS A 138 -10.39 -19.86 -15.99
C LYS A 138 -9.27 -19.56 -16.99
N LEU A 139 -9.60 -19.24 -18.24
CA LEU A 139 -8.60 -18.91 -19.25
C LEU A 139 -7.86 -17.63 -18.88
N LYS A 140 -8.59 -16.59 -18.53
CA LYS A 140 -8.02 -15.31 -18.12
C LYS A 140 -7.21 -15.42 -16.83
N SER A 141 -7.68 -16.21 -15.86
CA SER A 141 -6.95 -16.50 -14.62
C SER A 141 -5.62 -17.18 -14.90
N ARG A 142 -5.64 -18.21 -15.77
CA ARG A 142 -4.44 -18.93 -16.17
C ARG A 142 -3.43 -18.05 -16.93
N MET A 143 -3.90 -17.25 -17.88
CA MET A 143 -3.05 -16.28 -18.60
C MET A 143 -2.34 -15.29 -17.67
N MET A 144 -2.98 -14.87 -16.58
CA MET A 144 -2.32 -14.05 -15.56
C MET A 144 -1.27 -14.84 -14.78
N LEU A 145 -1.58 -16.08 -14.42
CA LEU A 145 -0.69 -16.92 -13.64
C LEU A 145 0.57 -17.30 -14.43
N GLU A 146 0.44 -17.58 -15.72
CA GLU A 146 1.55 -17.90 -16.63
C GLU A 146 2.57 -16.76 -16.80
N ARG A 147 2.23 -15.55 -16.38
CA ARG A 147 3.18 -14.41 -16.33
C ARG A 147 4.14 -14.49 -15.16
N ILE A 148 3.87 -15.33 -14.14
CA ILE A 148 4.76 -15.54 -13.00
C ILE A 148 5.61 -16.76 -13.29
N VAL A 149 6.90 -16.54 -13.52
CA VAL A 149 7.89 -17.56 -13.83
C VAL A 149 8.75 -17.80 -12.58
N PRO A 150 8.75 -19.02 -12.01
CA PRO A 150 9.68 -19.37 -10.96
C PRO A 150 11.13 -19.27 -11.43
N ASP A 151 12.01 -18.70 -10.63
CA ASP A 151 13.41 -18.46 -10.99
C ASP A 151 14.35 -18.66 -9.80
N VAL A 152 14.66 -19.91 -9.49
CA VAL A 152 15.54 -20.25 -8.35
C VAL A 152 16.96 -19.74 -8.59
N ASP A 153 17.42 -19.71 -9.84
CA ASP A 153 18.79 -19.30 -10.21
C ASP A 153 18.96 -17.78 -10.31
N GLY A 154 17.87 -16.99 -10.24
CA GLY A 154 17.90 -15.52 -10.36
C GLY A 154 18.27 -14.99 -11.76
N ARG A 155 18.13 -15.82 -12.80
CA ARG A 155 18.52 -15.43 -14.17
C ARG A 155 17.69 -14.30 -14.74
N GLY A 156 16.45 -14.15 -14.26
CA GLY A 156 15.53 -13.10 -14.68
C GLY A 156 16.02 -11.68 -14.37
N ALA A 157 16.86 -11.51 -13.37
CA ALA A 157 17.44 -10.21 -13.02
C ALA A 157 18.15 -9.53 -14.19
N ARG A 158 18.77 -10.32 -15.09
CA ARG A 158 19.51 -9.79 -16.26
C ARG A 158 18.62 -9.14 -17.31
N GLN A 159 17.35 -9.49 -17.35
CA GLN A 159 16.40 -9.01 -18.36
C GLN A 159 15.37 -8.05 -17.78
N ALA A 160 15.31 -7.95 -16.45
CA ALA A 160 14.31 -7.14 -15.76
C ALA A 160 14.52 -5.64 -16.02
N ASP A 161 13.41 -4.91 -16.11
CA ASP A 161 13.36 -3.46 -16.14
C ASP A 161 13.28 -2.89 -14.72
N VAL A 162 12.71 -3.69 -13.82
CA VAL A 162 12.60 -3.40 -12.37
C VAL A 162 12.97 -4.65 -11.60
N VAL A 163 13.90 -4.52 -10.66
CA VAL A 163 14.27 -5.57 -9.71
C VAL A 163 13.86 -5.13 -8.32
N ILE A 164 13.06 -5.94 -7.63
CA ILE A 164 12.56 -5.63 -6.27
C ILE A 164 13.05 -6.70 -5.31
N GLU A 165 13.91 -6.31 -4.39
CA GLU A 165 14.31 -7.13 -3.26
C GLU A 165 13.22 -7.05 -2.17
N ALA A 166 12.70 -8.20 -1.76
CA ALA A 166 11.66 -8.37 -0.74
C ALA A 166 11.96 -9.59 0.17
N ILE A 167 13.25 -9.80 0.50
CA ILE A 167 13.66 -10.82 1.48
C ILE A 167 13.40 -10.34 2.91
N PHE A 168 13.70 -11.18 3.91
CA PHE A 168 13.56 -10.81 5.32
C PHE A 168 14.44 -9.61 5.71
N GLU A 169 14.02 -8.89 6.76
CA GLU A 169 14.62 -7.61 7.17
C GLU A 169 15.93 -7.82 7.96
N ASN A 170 16.98 -8.13 7.22
CA ASN A 170 18.34 -8.30 7.76
C ASN A 170 19.35 -7.64 6.82
N LEU A 171 20.11 -6.67 7.35
CA LEU A 171 21.04 -5.86 6.57
C LEU A 171 22.14 -6.68 5.89
N GLU A 172 22.74 -7.64 6.60
CA GLU A 172 23.82 -8.47 6.05
C GLU A 172 23.32 -9.36 4.90
N ALA A 173 22.11 -9.93 5.05
CA ALA A 173 21.49 -10.73 3.99
C ALA A 173 21.20 -9.88 2.75
N LYS A 174 20.69 -8.66 2.93
CA LYS A 174 20.47 -7.71 1.83
C LYS A 174 21.80 -7.29 1.18
N HIS A 175 22.85 -7.04 1.95
CA HIS A 175 24.18 -6.74 1.42
C HIS A 175 24.73 -7.87 0.54
N LYS A 176 24.71 -9.12 1.03
CA LYS A 176 25.17 -10.28 0.26
C LYS A 176 24.39 -10.44 -1.06
N LEU A 177 23.07 -10.26 -0.99
CA LEU A 177 22.23 -10.32 -2.18
C LEU A 177 22.56 -9.20 -3.17
N LEU A 178 22.65 -7.95 -2.72
CA LEU A 178 22.88 -6.80 -3.60
C LEU A 178 24.25 -6.82 -4.28
N MET A 179 25.31 -7.25 -3.56
CA MET A 179 26.63 -7.45 -4.15
C MET A 179 26.63 -8.48 -5.29
N ALA A 180 25.87 -9.57 -5.14
CA ALA A 180 25.73 -10.58 -6.17
C ALA A 180 24.84 -10.13 -7.33
N LEU A 181 23.84 -9.29 -7.04
CA LEU A 181 22.81 -8.86 -7.97
C LEU A 181 23.27 -7.70 -8.87
N GLU A 182 24.00 -6.72 -8.32
CA GLU A 182 24.38 -5.49 -9.02
C GLU A 182 25.05 -5.74 -10.39
N PRO A 183 26.02 -6.66 -10.54
CA PRO A 183 26.67 -6.91 -11.82
C PRO A 183 25.77 -7.60 -12.85
N MET A 184 24.62 -8.15 -12.41
CA MET A 184 23.68 -8.84 -13.31
C MET A 184 22.60 -7.90 -13.84
N VAL A 185 22.22 -6.87 -13.08
CA VAL A 185 21.11 -5.98 -13.40
C VAL A 185 21.52 -4.96 -14.47
N LYS A 186 20.65 -4.76 -15.48
CA LYS A 186 20.86 -3.76 -16.52
C LYS A 186 21.20 -2.38 -15.93
N PRO A 187 22.09 -1.59 -16.55
CA PRO A 187 22.46 -0.27 -16.03
C PRO A 187 21.26 0.70 -15.87
N ASP A 188 20.28 0.55 -16.74
CA ASP A 188 19.09 1.41 -16.80
C ASP A 188 17.88 0.86 -16.04
N ALA A 189 17.95 -0.36 -15.51
CA ALA A 189 16.89 -0.95 -14.70
C ALA A 189 16.80 -0.27 -13.33
N VAL A 190 15.58 -0.19 -12.80
CA VAL A 190 15.33 0.23 -11.41
C VAL A 190 15.74 -0.90 -10.47
N LEU A 191 16.73 -0.64 -9.61
CA LEU A 191 17.10 -1.53 -8.52
C LEU A 191 16.42 -1.04 -7.24
N ALA A 192 15.55 -1.88 -6.68
CA ALA A 192 14.70 -1.46 -5.55
C ALA A 192 14.74 -2.45 -4.39
N THR A 193 14.53 -1.95 -3.19
CA THR A 193 14.27 -2.72 -1.97
C THR A 193 12.89 -2.41 -1.42
N ASN A 194 12.19 -3.43 -0.89
CA ASN A 194 10.90 -3.26 -0.21
C ASN A 194 11.05 -3.20 1.32
N THR A 195 12.21 -2.82 1.83
CA THR A 195 12.42 -2.63 3.27
C THR A 195 11.35 -1.72 3.86
N SER A 196 11.00 -1.93 5.12
CA SER A 196 10.06 -1.09 5.88
C SER A 196 10.72 -0.24 6.95
N SER A 197 11.97 -0.58 7.35
CA SER A 197 12.63 0.03 8.51
C SER A 197 14.08 0.42 8.26
N LEU A 198 14.81 -0.29 7.37
CA LEU A 198 16.20 -0.02 7.10
C LEU A 198 16.38 1.20 6.22
N ARG A 199 17.41 2.00 6.50
CA ARG A 199 17.75 3.16 5.66
C ARG A 199 18.30 2.69 4.31
N ILE A 200 17.89 3.39 3.25
CA ILE A 200 18.36 3.06 1.89
C ILE A 200 19.86 3.24 1.75
N GLU A 201 20.44 4.20 2.45
CA GLU A 201 21.87 4.47 2.51
C GLU A 201 22.64 3.26 3.06
N ASP A 202 22.15 2.67 4.15
CA ASP A 202 22.79 1.53 4.81
C ASP A 202 22.72 0.29 3.91
N ILE A 203 21.57 0.04 3.28
CA ILE A 203 21.39 -1.07 2.34
C ILE A 203 22.28 -0.88 1.10
N GLY A 204 22.38 0.35 0.60
CA GLY A 204 23.15 0.69 -0.60
C GLY A 204 24.66 0.78 -0.39
N ALA A 205 25.15 0.76 0.84
CA ALA A 205 26.56 0.98 1.17
C ALA A 205 27.55 0.00 0.51
N VAL A 206 27.08 -1.18 0.13
CA VAL A 206 27.89 -2.25 -0.48
C VAL A 206 27.88 -2.21 -2.01
N LEU A 207 27.06 -1.36 -2.63
CA LEU A 207 26.95 -1.24 -4.08
C LEU A 207 28.11 -0.41 -4.64
N ASN A 208 28.60 -0.76 -5.83
CA ASN A 208 29.55 0.06 -6.59
C ASN A 208 28.91 1.39 -7.01
N ASN A 209 27.61 1.36 -7.29
CA ASN A 209 26.83 2.56 -7.60
C ASN A 209 25.57 2.65 -6.71
N PRO A 210 25.69 3.12 -5.47
CA PRO A 210 24.57 3.24 -4.53
C PRO A 210 23.49 4.22 -5.01
N ALA A 211 23.79 5.13 -5.91
CA ALA A 211 22.83 6.07 -6.48
C ALA A 211 21.71 5.39 -7.30
N ARG A 212 21.87 4.11 -7.68
CA ARG A 212 20.86 3.32 -8.38
C ARG A 212 19.77 2.78 -7.47
N LEU A 213 20.05 2.64 -6.17
CA LEU A 213 19.12 2.02 -5.25
C LEU A 213 18.00 3.00 -4.87
N VAL A 214 16.77 2.50 -4.92
CA VAL A 214 15.58 3.21 -4.48
C VAL A 214 14.72 2.29 -3.62
N GLY A 215 14.06 2.83 -2.59
CA GLY A 215 13.03 2.08 -1.88
C GLY A 215 11.72 2.09 -2.68
N ILE A 216 11.07 0.93 -2.80
CA ILE A 216 9.68 0.82 -3.29
C ILE A 216 8.92 0.05 -2.22
N HIS A 217 8.41 0.77 -1.24
CA HIS A 217 7.78 0.20 -0.05
C HIS A 217 6.28 0.02 -0.28
N PHE A 218 5.87 -1.24 -0.41
CA PHE A 218 4.47 -1.65 -0.51
C PHE A 218 3.90 -1.93 0.88
N PHE A 219 2.59 -1.74 1.00
CA PHE A 219 1.85 -2.04 2.23
C PHE A 219 1.04 -3.33 2.11
N ASN A 220 0.97 -4.10 3.19
CA ASN A 220 0.17 -5.32 3.27
C ASN A 220 -1.30 -5.01 3.58
N PRO A 221 -2.30 -5.58 2.89
CA PRO A 221 -2.21 -6.45 1.71
C PRO A 221 -1.98 -5.63 0.42
N VAL A 222 -1.01 -6.02 -0.39
CA VAL A 222 -0.64 -5.30 -1.64
C VAL A 222 -1.85 -5.02 -2.54
N ALA A 223 -2.78 -5.97 -2.64
CA ALA A 223 -3.96 -5.83 -3.48
C ALA A 223 -4.95 -4.74 -3.02
N LYS A 224 -4.96 -4.40 -1.73
CA LYS A 224 -5.93 -3.44 -1.15
C LYS A 224 -5.32 -2.06 -0.94
N MET A 225 -4.03 -1.98 -0.69
CA MET A 225 -3.35 -0.72 -0.36
C MET A 225 -2.98 0.04 -1.63
N PRO A 226 -3.55 1.22 -1.87
CA PRO A 226 -3.28 1.97 -3.10
C PRO A 226 -1.94 2.71 -3.07
N LEU A 227 -1.43 3.08 -1.90
CA LEU A 227 -0.22 3.86 -1.71
C LEU A 227 1.02 2.97 -1.78
N VAL A 228 2.09 3.50 -2.37
CA VAL A 228 3.44 2.92 -2.35
C VAL A 228 4.43 4.07 -2.13
N GLU A 229 5.27 3.97 -1.12
CA GLU A 229 6.32 4.94 -0.89
C GLU A 229 7.49 4.68 -1.85
N VAL A 230 7.93 5.74 -2.51
CA VAL A 230 9.14 5.75 -3.35
C VAL A 230 10.22 6.49 -2.57
N VAL A 231 11.14 5.72 -1.98
CA VAL A 231 12.08 6.22 -0.98
C VAL A 231 13.42 6.53 -1.64
N GLY A 232 13.80 7.79 -1.64
CA GLY A 232 15.11 8.24 -2.10
C GLY A 232 16.06 8.51 -0.95
N ALA A 233 17.28 7.96 -1.04
CA ALA A 233 18.41 8.39 -0.22
C ALA A 233 18.93 9.75 -0.71
N ALA A 234 19.76 10.43 0.09
CA ALA A 234 20.35 11.71 -0.28
C ALA A 234 21.20 11.63 -1.59
N ASN A 235 21.78 10.46 -1.85
CA ASN A 235 22.58 10.16 -3.04
C ASN A 235 21.85 9.37 -4.13
N THR A 236 20.56 9.06 -3.95
CA THR A 236 19.79 8.37 -5.00
C THR A 236 19.64 9.25 -6.24
N ASP A 237 19.94 8.69 -7.41
CA ASP A 237 19.76 9.39 -8.68
C ASP A 237 18.27 9.77 -8.87
N PRO A 238 17.95 11.05 -9.07
CA PRO A 238 16.58 11.49 -9.32
C PRO A 238 15.91 10.80 -10.52
N VAL A 239 16.69 10.32 -11.50
CA VAL A 239 16.16 9.54 -12.63
C VAL A 239 15.61 8.20 -12.15
N MET A 240 16.29 7.51 -11.22
CA MET A 240 15.84 6.24 -10.67
C MET A 240 14.57 6.44 -9.83
N SER A 241 14.51 7.49 -9.01
CA SER A 241 13.30 7.84 -8.25
C SER A 241 12.10 8.12 -9.17
N ARG A 242 12.28 8.87 -10.26
CA ARG A 242 11.22 9.12 -11.25
C ARG A 242 10.79 7.86 -11.99
N ARG A 243 11.73 6.98 -12.38
CA ARG A 243 11.42 5.67 -12.99
C ARG A 243 10.65 4.76 -12.03
N ALA A 244 11.04 4.73 -10.76
CA ALA A 244 10.32 3.99 -9.72
C ALA A 244 8.88 4.52 -9.54
N ALA A 245 8.68 5.84 -9.52
CA ALA A 245 7.36 6.44 -9.46
C ALA A 245 6.51 6.12 -10.71
N ALA A 246 7.10 6.12 -11.90
CA ALA A 246 6.44 5.74 -13.14
C ALA A 246 6.02 4.25 -13.11
N PHE A 247 6.90 3.37 -12.64
CA PHE A 247 6.56 1.96 -12.43
C PHE A 247 5.40 1.78 -11.45
N VAL A 248 5.45 2.43 -10.28
CA VAL A 248 4.38 2.37 -9.27
C VAL A 248 3.04 2.81 -9.86
N LYS A 249 3.03 3.89 -10.64
CA LYS A 249 1.83 4.32 -11.36
C LYS A 249 1.39 3.31 -12.42
N GLN A 250 2.31 2.72 -13.18
CA GLN A 250 2.01 1.73 -14.22
C GLN A 250 1.29 0.50 -13.65
N ILE A 251 1.61 0.11 -12.42
CA ILE A 251 0.91 -0.98 -11.73
C ILE A 251 -0.38 -0.51 -11.01
N ASP A 252 -0.89 0.67 -11.32
CA ASP A 252 -2.13 1.23 -10.78
C ASP A 252 -2.06 1.44 -9.25
N LYS A 253 -0.93 1.98 -8.79
CA LYS A 253 -0.69 2.43 -7.42
C LYS A 253 -0.37 3.93 -7.39
N LEU A 254 -0.43 4.53 -6.22
CA LEU A 254 -0.14 5.94 -5.99
C LEU A 254 1.30 6.08 -5.46
N PRO A 255 2.24 6.58 -6.26
CA PRO A 255 3.61 6.80 -5.79
C PRO A 255 3.67 8.00 -4.84
N LEU A 256 4.24 7.81 -3.67
CA LEU A 256 4.52 8.86 -2.71
C LEU A 256 6.05 9.00 -2.55
N PRO A 257 6.68 10.02 -3.17
CA PRO A 257 8.10 10.28 -2.95
C PRO A 257 8.37 10.70 -1.50
N VAL A 258 9.30 10.02 -0.85
CA VAL A 258 9.70 10.28 0.54
C VAL A 258 11.22 10.18 0.69
N ALA A 259 11.78 10.86 1.70
CA ALA A 259 13.17 10.72 2.06
C ALA A 259 13.41 9.41 2.83
N SER A 260 14.65 8.92 2.75
CA SER A 260 15.09 7.76 3.53
C SER A 260 15.20 8.15 5.00
N HIS A 261 14.33 7.53 5.81
CA HIS A 261 14.27 7.66 7.27
C HIS A 261 13.75 6.32 7.83
N PRO A 262 14.15 5.85 9.01
CA PRO A 262 13.55 4.67 9.61
C PRO A 262 12.02 4.77 9.68
N GLY A 263 11.31 3.74 9.16
CA GLY A 263 9.85 3.73 9.07
C GLY A 263 9.25 4.64 7.99
N PHE A 264 10.07 5.39 7.25
CA PHE A 264 9.66 6.33 6.19
C PHE A 264 8.60 7.33 6.66
N LEU A 265 7.56 7.60 5.86
CA LEU A 265 6.51 8.54 6.26
C LEU A 265 5.35 7.84 6.98
N VAL A 266 4.83 6.76 6.40
CA VAL A 266 3.59 6.13 6.92
C VAL A 266 3.83 5.51 8.29
N ASN A 267 4.89 4.72 8.45
CA ASN A 267 5.18 4.10 9.73
C ASN A 267 5.63 5.12 10.79
N ALA A 268 6.33 6.20 10.38
CA ALA A 268 6.70 7.30 11.28
C ALA A 268 5.46 8.05 11.83
N VAL A 269 4.34 8.07 11.09
CA VAL A 269 3.07 8.64 11.56
C VAL A 269 2.27 7.62 12.37
N LEU A 270 2.25 6.35 11.94
CA LEU A 270 1.47 5.30 12.61
C LEU A 270 2.12 4.83 13.91
N GLY A 271 3.45 4.81 14.00
CA GLY A 271 4.16 4.35 15.18
C GLY A 271 3.73 5.06 16.47
N PRO A 272 3.87 6.38 16.57
CA PRO A 272 3.42 7.13 17.74
C PRO A 272 1.91 6.97 18.03
N TYR A 273 1.09 6.88 17.00
CA TYR A 273 -0.36 6.66 17.14
C TYR A 273 -0.68 5.29 17.78
N MET A 274 0.00 4.24 17.35
CA MET A 274 -0.16 2.89 17.92
C MET A 274 0.41 2.82 19.35
N LEU A 275 1.58 3.42 19.59
CA LEU A 275 2.20 3.45 20.91
C LEU A 275 1.33 4.17 21.95
N GLU A 276 0.70 5.29 21.57
CA GLU A 276 -0.23 6.00 22.46
C GLU A 276 -1.47 5.15 22.78
N ALA A 277 -1.97 4.38 21.83
CA ALA A 277 -3.07 3.44 22.09
C ALA A 277 -2.67 2.33 23.07
N ILE A 278 -1.46 1.75 22.93
CA ILE A 278 -0.93 0.76 23.87
C ILE A 278 -0.75 1.38 25.26
N ARG A 279 -0.23 2.60 25.34
CA ARG A 279 -0.13 3.34 26.60
C ARG A 279 -1.48 3.51 27.30
N CYS A 280 -2.55 3.82 26.55
CA CYS A 280 -3.89 3.86 27.11
C CYS A 280 -4.34 2.49 27.68
N VAL A 281 -3.93 1.37 27.06
CA VAL A 281 -4.19 0.02 27.61
C VAL A 281 -3.42 -0.16 28.95
N ASP A 282 -2.16 0.25 29.02
CA ASP A 282 -1.36 0.19 30.25
C ASP A 282 -1.93 1.06 31.39
N GLU A 283 -2.59 2.18 31.01
CA GLU A 283 -3.31 3.04 31.95
C GLU A 283 -4.67 2.45 32.41
N GLY A 284 -5.05 1.27 31.91
CA GLY A 284 -6.23 0.51 32.34
C GLY A 284 -7.48 0.70 31.49
N PHE A 285 -7.39 1.35 30.33
CA PHE A 285 -8.50 1.41 29.39
C PHE A 285 -8.66 0.07 28.65
N ALA A 286 -9.90 -0.41 28.51
CA ALA A 286 -10.15 -1.63 27.76
C ALA A 286 -9.83 -1.43 26.26
N PRO A 287 -9.09 -2.37 25.59
CA PRO A 287 -8.74 -2.31 24.17
C PRO A 287 -9.93 -2.00 23.26
N GLU A 288 -11.08 -2.66 23.50
CA GLU A 288 -12.30 -2.47 22.71
C GLU A 288 -12.88 -1.06 22.84
N THR A 289 -12.61 -0.38 23.95
CA THR A 289 -13.07 1.01 24.18
C THR A 289 -12.22 1.97 23.35
N ILE A 290 -10.90 1.75 23.30
CA ILE A 290 -9.97 2.54 22.50
C ILE A 290 -10.30 2.36 21.01
N ASP A 291 -10.41 1.11 20.56
CA ASP A 291 -10.70 0.79 19.16
C ASP A 291 -12.06 1.36 18.72
N ARG A 292 -13.08 1.25 19.56
CA ARG A 292 -14.38 1.83 19.27
C ARG A 292 -14.33 3.36 19.19
N ALA A 293 -13.61 4.03 20.09
CA ALA A 293 -13.48 5.49 20.08
C ALA A 293 -12.85 5.98 18.76
N LEU A 294 -11.79 5.30 18.28
CA LEU A 294 -11.09 5.68 17.05
C LEU A 294 -11.88 5.30 15.78
N THR A 295 -12.56 4.15 15.77
CA THR A 295 -13.47 3.79 14.65
C THR A 295 -14.68 4.71 14.60
N ASP A 296 -15.19 5.16 15.74
CA ASP A 296 -16.24 6.16 15.83
C ASP A 296 -15.78 7.56 15.39
N PHE A 297 -14.52 7.89 15.59
CA PHE A 297 -13.90 9.10 15.06
C PHE A 297 -13.80 9.05 13.53
N GLY A 298 -13.65 7.86 12.94
CA GLY A 298 -13.60 7.66 11.47
C GLY A 298 -12.41 6.84 10.97
N MET A 299 -11.61 6.28 11.88
CA MET A 299 -10.55 5.35 11.48
C MET A 299 -11.17 4.05 10.94
N PRO A 300 -10.57 3.45 9.89
CA PRO A 300 -11.11 2.22 9.28
C PRO A 300 -11.00 0.99 10.19
N MET A 301 -10.10 1.03 11.17
CA MET A 301 -9.77 -0.02 12.13
C MET A 301 -9.29 0.65 13.42
N GLY A 302 -9.50 -0.01 14.56
CA GLY A 302 -8.96 0.45 15.83
C GLY A 302 -7.45 0.28 15.91
N PRO A 303 -6.74 1.11 16.68
CA PRO A 303 -5.28 1.05 16.76
C PRO A 303 -4.76 -0.21 17.45
N VAL A 304 -5.48 -0.75 18.45
CA VAL A 304 -5.08 -1.99 19.13
C VAL A 304 -5.28 -3.19 18.20
N GLU A 305 -6.43 -3.26 17.51
CA GLU A 305 -6.69 -4.25 16.46
C GLU A 305 -5.63 -4.17 15.33
N LEU A 306 -5.16 -2.96 15.00
CA LEU A 306 -4.12 -2.76 14.00
C LEU A 306 -2.77 -3.33 14.47
N VAL A 307 -2.39 -3.13 15.74
CA VAL A 307 -1.16 -3.70 16.33
C VAL A 307 -1.19 -5.22 16.29
N ASP A 308 -2.33 -5.84 16.65
CA ASP A 308 -2.51 -7.29 16.58
C ASP A 308 -2.38 -7.82 15.14
N LEU A 309 -2.88 -7.06 14.16
CA LEU A 309 -2.83 -7.45 12.76
C LEU A 309 -1.42 -7.35 12.16
N VAL A 310 -0.67 -6.31 12.55
CA VAL A 310 0.67 -6.00 12.00
C VAL A 310 1.76 -6.80 12.71
N GLY A 311 1.57 -7.11 14.00
CA GLY A 311 2.53 -7.74 14.88
C GLY A 311 3.29 -6.72 15.76
N LEU A 312 3.51 -7.10 17.02
CA LEU A 312 4.21 -6.25 18.00
C LEU A 312 5.65 -5.92 17.62
N ASP A 313 6.35 -6.85 16.99
CA ASP A 313 7.71 -6.69 16.47
C ASP A 313 7.82 -5.58 15.42
N VAL A 314 6.85 -5.50 14.52
CA VAL A 314 6.77 -4.43 13.52
C VAL A 314 6.39 -3.10 14.16
N ALA A 315 5.47 -3.11 15.13
CA ALA A 315 5.06 -1.91 15.85
C ALA A 315 6.23 -1.31 16.67
N VAL A 316 7.04 -2.17 17.34
CA VAL A 316 8.24 -1.77 18.06
C VAL A 316 9.29 -1.21 17.10
N ALA A 317 9.57 -1.89 15.99
CA ALA A 317 10.55 -1.41 14.99
C ALA A 317 10.17 -0.05 14.39
N ALA A 318 8.88 0.23 14.22
CA ALA A 318 8.39 1.54 13.78
C ALA A 318 8.51 2.64 14.85
N GLY A 319 8.49 2.26 16.13
CA GLY A 319 8.59 3.20 17.27
C GLY A 319 10.02 3.49 17.75
N THR A 320 11.01 2.68 17.38
CA THR A 320 12.41 2.83 17.83
C THR A 320 13.30 3.65 16.87
N GLY A 321 12.72 4.33 15.92
CA GLY A 321 13.42 5.27 15.05
C GLY A 321 13.83 6.53 15.82
N ASP A 322 15.06 6.51 16.33
CA ASP A 322 15.78 7.52 17.11
C ASP A 322 15.42 7.64 18.61
N GLU A 323 16.46 7.40 19.39
CA GLU A 323 16.70 7.42 20.83
C GLU A 323 16.65 6.04 21.49
N GLY A 324 17.87 5.50 21.71
CA GLY A 324 18.11 4.40 22.65
C GLY A 324 17.70 4.79 24.06
N GLY A 325 16.53 4.40 24.46
CA GLY A 325 16.06 4.59 25.82
C GLY A 325 14.56 4.49 25.96
N HIS A 326 14.11 3.46 26.61
CA HIS A 326 12.78 3.21 27.17
C HIS A 326 11.82 2.30 26.39
N VAL A 327 12.28 1.09 26.05
CA VAL A 327 11.34 -0.06 25.97
C VAL A 327 11.96 -1.24 26.75
N ALA A 328 12.12 -1.07 28.04
CA ALA A 328 12.65 -2.11 28.95
C ALA A 328 11.58 -2.73 29.85
N HIS A 329 10.30 -2.62 29.55
CA HIS A 329 9.23 -3.20 30.37
C HIS A 329 8.07 -3.75 29.52
N LEU A 330 8.33 -4.59 28.53
CA LEU A 330 7.30 -5.47 27.95
C LEU A 330 7.90 -6.87 27.81
N GLN A 331 8.04 -7.55 28.95
CA GLN A 331 8.11 -9.01 29.04
C GLN A 331 6.91 -9.53 29.79
#